data_9562e0d799540d0b9a4e90ab6e97df6e
#
_entry.id   9562e0d799540d0b9a4e90ab6e97df6e
#
_cell.length_a   1.000
_cell.length_b   1.000
_cell.length_c   1.000
_cell.angle_alpha   90.00
_cell.angle_beta   90.00
_cell.angle_gamma   90.00
#
_symmetry.space_group_name_H-M   'P 1'
#
loop_
_entity.id
_entity.type
_entity.pdbx_description
1 polymer ?
#
loop_
_entity_poly.entity_id
_entity_poly.type
_entity_poly.pdbx_seq_one_letter_code
_entity_poly.pdbx_strand_id
1 'polypeptide(L)'
;VVPTMLRAGNTTNTVPDLAVLDIDIRSYSMDDLKRVDSAIKNLKAVNADARYEITGGFNRPPLETSSTMALYERAAKVAKELGMPPLGHASVGGASDGNFAAAAGAQVLDGLGAIGGGAHAAHEWVDISTLEIQSALLNALIKDLLND
;
A
#
# COMPACT_ATOMS: atom_id res chain seq x y z
N VAL A 1 -1.92 -12.34 2.38
CA VAL A 1 -2.82 -13.06 1.46
C VAL A 1 -4.12 -13.31 2.19
N VAL A 2 -5.20 -12.77 1.70
CA VAL A 2 -6.53 -12.87 2.34
C VAL A 2 -7.56 -13.28 1.29
N PRO A 3 -8.24 -14.44 1.46
CA PRO A 3 -9.46 -14.72 0.70
C PRO A 3 -10.53 -13.71 1.09
N THR A 4 -11.07 -12.99 0.12
CA THR A 4 -12.01 -11.89 0.36
C THR A 4 -13.43 -12.21 0.01
N MET A 5 -13.64 -13.05 -1.01
CA MET A 5 -14.98 -13.45 -1.44
C MET A 5 -14.95 -14.87 -2.01
N LEU A 6 -15.96 -15.66 -1.68
CA LEU A 6 -16.20 -16.98 -2.25
C LEU A 6 -17.62 -17.06 -2.78
N ARG A 7 -17.76 -17.48 -4.03
CA ARG A 7 -19.06 -17.73 -4.68
C ARG A 7 -19.07 -19.13 -5.25
N ALA A 8 -20.07 -19.93 -4.93
CA ALA A 8 -20.24 -21.28 -5.45
C ALA A 8 -21.71 -21.69 -5.42
N GLY A 9 -22.18 -22.31 -6.50
CA GLY A 9 -23.53 -22.85 -6.60
C GLY A 9 -24.65 -21.80 -6.64
N ASN A 10 -25.85 -22.29 -7.03
CA ASN A 10 -27.07 -21.48 -7.13
C ASN A 10 -28.32 -22.24 -6.65
N THR A 11 -28.16 -23.51 -6.24
CA THR A 11 -29.23 -24.37 -5.76
C THR A 11 -28.76 -25.15 -4.53
N THR A 12 -29.71 -25.58 -3.70
CA THR A 12 -29.43 -26.28 -2.44
C THR A 12 -29.18 -27.79 -2.59
N ASN A 13 -29.51 -28.35 -3.73
CA ASN A 13 -29.52 -29.80 -3.96
C ASN A 13 -28.63 -30.24 -5.14
N THR A 14 -27.77 -29.37 -5.64
CA THR A 14 -26.85 -29.65 -6.74
C THR A 14 -25.43 -29.33 -6.33
N VAL A 15 -24.47 -30.21 -6.62
CA VAL A 15 -23.05 -29.93 -6.43
C VAL A 15 -22.62 -28.85 -7.42
N PRO A 16 -22.00 -27.76 -6.98
CA PRO A 16 -21.52 -26.71 -7.87
C PRO A 16 -20.46 -27.23 -8.87
N ASP A 17 -20.61 -26.83 -10.12
CA ASP A 17 -19.64 -27.07 -11.18
C ASP A 17 -18.53 -26.01 -11.20
N LEU A 18 -18.78 -24.84 -10.59
CA LEU A 18 -17.87 -23.73 -10.52
C LEU A 18 -17.87 -23.09 -9.12
N ALA A 19 -16.68 -22.77 -8.63
CA ALA A 19 -16.48 -21.87 -7.49
C ALA A 19 -15.48 -20.77 -7.86
N VAL A 20 -15.76 -19.55 -7.46
CA VAL A 20 -14.86 -18.38 -7.66
C VAL A 20 -14.41 -17.89 -6.32
N LEU A 21 -13.09 -17.78 -6.15
CA LEU A 21 -12.44 -17.24 -4.95
C LEU A 21 -11.65 -15.99 -5.32
N ASP A 22 -12.03 -14.85 -4.75
CA ASP A 22 -11.25 -13.62 -4.86
C ASP A 22 -10.24 -13.55 -3.71
N ILE A 23 -9.00 -13.16 -4.03
CA ILE A 23 -7.91 -13.09 -3.07
C ILE A 23 -7.26 -11.70 -3.16
N ASP A 24 -7.22 -10.98 -2.03
CA ASP A 24 -6.44 -9.75 -1.88
C ASP A 24 -5.03 -10.09 -1.37
N ILE A 25 -4.00 -9.54 -2.03
CA ILE A 25 -2.60 -9.78 -1.70
C ILE A 25 -1.93 -8.43 -1.50
N ARG A 26 -1.38 -8.23 -0.31
CA ARG A 26 -0.57 -7.05 0.04
C ARG A 26 0.77 -7.48 0.57
N SER A 27 1.83 -6.77 0.21
CA SER A 27 3.19 -7.01 0.68
C SER A 27 3.97 -5.71 0.77
N TYR A 28 5.02 -5.72 1.57
CA TYR A 28 5.97 -4.63 1.71
C TYR A 28 7.14 -4.73 0.73
N SER A 29 7.26 -5.84 -0.01
CA SER A 29 8.32 -6.04 -0.99
C SER A 29 7.79 -6.66 -2.29
N MET A 30 8.43 -6.29 -3.40
CA MET A 30 8.12 -6.85 -4.71
C MET A 30 8.50 -8.33 -4.81
N ASP A 31 9.55 -8.75 -4.11
CA ASP A 31 10.00 -10.14 -4.12
C ASP A 31 9.00 -11.07 -3.43
N ASP A 32 8.39 -10.63 -2.33
CA ASP A 32 7.31 -11.37 -1.69
C ASP A 32 6.05 -11.44 -2.56
N LEU A 33 5.69 -10.36 -3.25
CA LEU A 33 4.58 -10.41 -4.21
C LEU A 33 4.82 -11.42 -5.31
N LYS A 34 6.01 -11.43 -5.91
CA LYS A 34 6.41 -12.39 -6.95
C LYS A 34 6.38 -13.83 -6.43
N ARG A 35 6.89 -14.05 -5.21
CA ARG A 35 6.88 -15.37 -4.56
C ARG A 35 5.46 -15.88 -4.37
N VAL A 36 4.55 -15.03 -3.86
CA VAL A 36 3.14 -15.39 -3.64
C VAL A 36 2.42 -15.62 -4.96
N ASP A 37 2.59 -14.73 -5.95
CA ASP A 37 2.01 -14.88 -7.29
C ASP A 37 2.43 -16.20 -7.94
N SER A 38 3.72 -16.52 -7.86
CA SER A 38 4.25 -17.80 -8.37
C SER A 38 3.67 -18.99 -7.62
N ALA A 39 3.50 -18.91 -6.31
CA ALA A 39 2.92 -19.98 -5.52
C ALA A 39 1.45 -20.23 -5.91
N ILE A 40 0.67 -19.16 -6.10
CA ILE A 40 -0.73 -19.26 -6.52
C ILE A 40 -0.82 -19.85 -7.93
N LYS A 41 -0.03 -19.35 -8.88
CA LYS A 41 -0.03 -19.84 -10.28
C LYS A 41 0.39 -21.30 -10.42
N ASN A 42 1.12 -21.82 -9.45
CA ASN A 42 1.57 -23.22 -9.42
C ASN A 42 0.67 -24.13 -8.58
N LEU A 43 -0.46 -23.65 -8.07
CA LEU A 43 -1.41 -24.49 -7.36
C LEU A 43 -1.89 -25.63 -8.26
N LYS A 44 -1.98 -26.81 -7.65
CA LYS A 44 -2.53 -28.00 -8.31
C LYS A 44 -3.83 -28.41 -7.62
N ALA A 45 -4.81 -28.81 -8.39
CA ALA A 45 -6.02 -29.34 -7.86
C ALA A 45 -5.74 -30.65 -7.09
N VAL A 46 -6.31 -30.79 -5.91
CA VAL A 46 -6.24 -32.03 -5.12
C VAL A 46 -7.11 -33.10 -5.76
N ASN A 47 -8.28 -32.73 -6.26
CA ASN A 47 -9.12 -33.64 -7.04
C ASN A 47 -8.69 -33.61 -8.50
N ALA A 48 -8.41 -34.76 -9.09
CA ALA A 48 -7.96 -34.92 -10.48
C ALA A 48 -9.01 -34.44 -11.52
N ASP A 49 -10.29 -34.43 -11.16
CA ASP A 49 -11.39 -33.97 -12.02
C ASP A 49 -11.60 -32.43 -11.93
N ALA A 50 -10.94 -31.77 -10.98
CA ALA A 50 -10.99 -30.33 -10.82
C ALA A 50 -9.81 -29.64 -11.52
N ARG A 51 -10.05 -28.41 -11.97
CA ARG A 51 -9.00 -27.53 -12.53
C ARG A 51 -9.10 -26.13 -11.94
N TYR A 52 -7.96 -25.44 -11.89
CA TYR A 52 -7.93 -24.01 -11.57
C TYR A 52 -7.79 -23.21 -12.88
N GLU A 53 -8.58 -22.15 -12.93
CA GLU A 53 -8.37 -21.03 -13.82
C GLU A 53 -7.98 -19.85 -12.94
N ILE A 54 -6.74 -19.36 -13.09
CA ILE A 54 -6.19 -18.30 -12.25
C ILE A 54 -6.04 -17.05 -13.10
N THR A 55 -6.77 -16.01 -12.72
CA THR A 55 -6.78 -14.71 -13.39
C THR A 55 -6.30 -13.62 -12.45
N GLY A 56 -5.90 -12.47 -12.98
CA GLY A 56 -5.36 -11.36 -12.21
C GLY A 56 -3.85 -11.38 -12.11
N GLY A 57 -3.32 -10.63 -11.15
CA GLY A 57 -1.88 -10.42 -10.97
C GLY A 57 -1.59 -9.13 -10.22
N PHE A 58 -0.39 -8.57 -10.40
CA PHE A 58 0.02 -7.33 -9.75
C PHE A 58 -0.83 -6.15 -10.25
N ASN A 59 -1.55 -5.53 -9.33
CA ASN A 59 -2.28 -4.30 -9.62
C ASN A 59 -1.41 -3.09 -9.28
N ARG A 60 -0.81 -3.08 -8.07
CA ARG A 60 -0.03 -1.96 -7.56
C ARG A 60 1.22 -2.51 -6.87
N PRO A 61 2.43 -2.10 -7.30
CA PRO A 61 3.67 -2.47 -6.63
C PRO A 61 3.74 -1.88 -5.21
N PRO A 62 4.50 -2.48 -4.27
CA PRO A 62 4.73 -1.87 -2.97
C PRO A 62 5.58 -0.60 -3.09
N LEU A 63 5.36 0.35 -2.20
CA LEU A 63 6.28 1.46 -1.98
C LEU A 63 7.34 0.99 -0.98
N GLU A 64 8.47 0.55 -1.47
CA GLU A 64 9.54 0.02 -0.65
C GLU A 64 10.34 1.13 0.05
N THR A 65 10.89 0.84 1.21
CA THR A 65 11.69 1.77 2.02
C THR A 65 12.85 2.40 1.23
N SER A 66 13.48 1.65 0.33
CA SER A 66 14.57 2.12 -0.53
C SER A 66 14.19 3.30 -1.41
N SER A 67 12.94 3.40 -1.82
CA SER A 67 12.42 4.52 -2.62
C SER A 67 12.04 5.74 -1.80
N THR A 68 12.08 5.65 -0.45
CA THR A 68 11.54 6.66 0.45
C THR A 68 12.61 7.31 1.32
N MET A 69 13.65 6.54 1.73
CA MET A 69 14.57 6.95 2.80
C MET A 69 15.30 8.27 2.52
N ALA A 70 15.76 8.50 1.31
CA ALA A 70 16.50 9.72 0.98
C ALA A 70 15.64 10.99 1.21
N LEU A 71 14.37 10.96 0.78
CA LEU A 71 13.45 12.07 1.01
C LEU A 71 13.00 12.16 2.47
N TYR A 72 12.85 11.03 3.16
CA TYR A 72 12.55 11.03 4.58
C TYR A 72 13.65 11.70 5.41
N GLU A 73 14.91 11.38 5.16
CA GLU A 73 16.06 12.00 5.86
C GLU A 73 16.12 13.50 5.62
N ARG A 74 15.84 13.97 4.39
CA ARG A 74 15.72 15.40 4.10
C ARG A 74 14.56 16.05 4.85
N ALA A 75 13.38 15.42 4.82
CA ALA A 75 12.21 15.92 5.54
C ALA A 75 12.46 15.98 7.06
N ALA A 76 13.12 14.98 7.62
CA ALA A 76 13.49 14.97 9.05
C ALA A 76 14.46 16.09 9.42
N LYS A 77 15.43 16.42 8.55
CA LYS A 77 16.33 17.56 8.72
C LYS A 77 15.56 18.88 8.72
N VAL A 78 14.72 19.08 7.71
CA VAL A 78 13.87 20.28 7.56
C VAL A 78 12.91 20.44 8.75
N ALA A 79 12.26 19.35 9.18
CA ALA A 79 11.40 19.38 10.35
C ALA A 79 12.13 19.81 11.62
N LYS A 80 13.36 19.33 11.82
CA LYS A 80 14.22 19.76 12.94
C LYS A 80 14.55 21.25 12.88
N GLU A 81 14.84 21.78 11.69
CA GLU A 81 15.12 23.21 11.48
C GLU A 81 13.90 24.10 11.76
N LEU A 82 12.70 23.57 11.52
CA LEU A 82 11.42 24.21 11.87
C LEU A 82 11.03 24.05 13.35
N GLY A 83 11.84 23.36 14.14
CA GLY A 83 11.54 23.13 15.56
C GLY A 83 10.43 22.10 15.80
N MET A 84 10.10 21.28 14.80
CA MET A 84 9.11 20.22 14.93
C MET A 84 9.64 19.04 15.76
N PRO A 85 8.75 18.27 16.39
CA PRO A 85 9.13 16.96 16.95
C PRO A 85 9.76 16.06 15.87
N PRO A 86 10.58 15.07 16.25
CA PRO A 86 11.13 14.10 15.29
C PRO A 86 10.02 13.44 14.46
N LEU A 87 10.21 13.41 13.15
CA LEU A 87 9.24 12.73 12.27
C LEU A 87 9.25 11.22 12.53
N GLY A 88 8.06 10.66 12.74
CA GLY A 88 7.86 9.22 12.76
C GLY A 88 7.84 8.64 11.36
N HIS A 89 7.91 7.31 11.27
CA HIS A 89 7.66 6.56 10.04
C HIS A 89 6.88 5.29 10.36
N ALA A 90 6.13 4.80 9.39
CA ALA A 90 5.35 3.58 9.52
C ALA A 90 5.26 2.84 8.19
N SER A 91 5.14 1.52 8.28
CA SER A 91 4.75 0.68 7.15
C SER A 91 3.27 0.36 7.27
N VAL A 92 2.51 0.66 6.25
CA VAL A 92 1.05 0.47 6.23
C VAL A 92 0.61 -0.42 5.09
N GLY A 93 -0.51 -1.10 5.26
CA GLY A 93 -1.09 -1.96 4.21
C GLY A 93 -1.90 -1.18 3.16
N GLY A 94 -2.09 0.13 3.34
CA GLY A 94 -2.71 1.02 2.36
C GLY A 94 -1.80 1.25 1.15
N ALA A 95 -2.33 1.94 0.15
CA ALA A 95 -1.57 2.30 -1.04
C ALA A 95 -1.99 3.67 -1.54
N SER A 96 -1.07 4.36 -2.20
CA SER A 96 -1.27 5.66 -2.84
C SER A 96 -0.75 5.63 -4.28
N ASP A 97 -0.88 6.73 -5.00
CA ASP A 97 -0.28 6.87 -6.33
C ASP A 97 1.25 6.92 -6.28
N GLY A 98 1.82 7.21 -5.10
CA GLY A 98 3.24 7.11 -4.83
C GLY A 98 3.83 5.72 -5.13
N ASN A 99 3.04 4.66 -4.98
CA ASN A 99 3.44 3.31 -5.35
C ASN A 99 3.81 3.19 -6.85
N PHE A 100 3.03 3.83 -7.74
CA PHE A 100 3.31 3.82 -9.18
C PHE A 100 4.52 4.67 -9.54
N ALA A 101 4.68 5.84 -8.89
CA ALA A 101 5.83 6.70 -9.09
C ALA A 101 7.12 6.00 -8.66
N ALA A 102 7.13 5.34 -7.50
CA ALA A 102 8.27 4.54 -7.03
C ALA A 102 8.59 3.37 -7.97
N ALA A 103 7.58 2.67 -8.48
CA ALA A 103 7.78 1.61 -9.46
C ALA A 103 8.37 2.09 -10.79
N ALA A 104 8.15 3.37 -11.13
CA ALA A 104 8.78 4.04 -12.27
C ALA A 104 10.21 4.55 -11.96
N GLY A 105 10.72 4.32 -10.77
CA GLY A 105 12.08 4.70 -10.35
C GLY A 105 12.21 6.05 -9.66
N ALA A 106 11.08 6.73 -9.34
CA ALA A 106 11.13 7.98 -8.60
C ALA A 106 11.39 7.74 -7.11
N GLN A 107 12.06 8.71 -6.47
CA GLN A 107 12.05 8.82 -5.00
C GLN A 107 10.68 9.35 -4.57
N VAL A 108 10.08 8.75 -3.57
CA VAL A 108 8.73 9.09 -3.11
C VAL A 108 8.70 9.21 -1.60
N LEU A 109 8.11 10.27 -1.10
CA LEU A 109 7.75 10.42 0.30
C LEU A 109 6.24 10.62 0.41
N ASP A 110 5.58 9.72 1.09
CA ASP A 110 4.15 9.75 1.36
C ASP A 110 3.86 10.13 2.81
N GLY A 111 2.59 10.48 3.12
CA GLY A 111 2.17 10.75 4.49
C GLY A 111 2.50 12.15 5.01
N LEU A 112 2.75 13.14 4.14
CA LEU A 112 3.01 14.54 4.52
C LEU A 112 1.72 15.39 4.70
N GLY A 113 0.55 14.76 4.64
CA GLY A 113 -0.72 15.45 4.77
C GLY A 113 -1.12 15.77 6.21
N ALA A 114 -2.41 15.94 6.42
CA ALA A 114 -2.99 16.25 7.72
C ALA A 114 -2.75 15.12 8.74
N ILE A 115 -2.55 15.47 9.98
CA ILE A 115 -2.54 14.52 11.10
C ILE A 115 -3.97 14.20 11.49
N GLY A 116 -4.29 12.92 11.62
CA GLY A 116 -5.64 12.47 11.92
C GLY A 116 -5.70 10.98 12.23
N GLY A 117 -6.89 10.44 12.24
CA GLY A 117 -7.10 9.02 12.53
C GLY A 117 -8.47 8.54 12.10
N GLY A 118 -8.70 7.22 12.24
CA GLY A 118 -9.96 6.60 11.89
C GLY A 118 -10.24 6.54 10.39
N ALA A 119 -9.21 6.50 9.54
CA ALA A 119 -9.35 6.48 8.08
C ALA A 119 -10.39 5.43 7.63
N HIS A 120 -11.34 5.86 6.79
CA HIS A 120 -12.48 5.06 6.28
C HIS A 120 -13.52 4.65 7.34
N ALA A 121 -13.42 5.14 8.58
CA ALA A 121 -14.42 4.89 9.62
C ALA A 121 -15.39 6.08 9.77
N ALA A 122 -16.57 5.81 10.34
CA ALA A 122 -17.57 6.86 10.60
C ALA A 122 -17.08 7.94 11.58
N HIS A 123 -16.03 7.67 12.34
CA HIS A 123 -15.38 8.58 13.28
C HIS A 123 -14.02 9.09 12.75
N GLU A 124 -13.83 9.13 11.45
CA GLU A 124 -12.62 9.72 10.85
C GLU A 124 -12.49 11.19 11.25
N TRP A 125 -11.27 11.60 11.61
CA TRP A 125 -10.99 12.94 12.08
C TRP A 125 -9.64 13.45 11.60
N VAL A 126 -9.51 14.78 11.59
CA VAL A 126 -8.25 15.49 11.34
C VAL A 126 -8.00 16.51 12.44
N ASP A 127 -6.75 16.67 12.85
CA ASP A 127 -6.33 17.71 13.77
C ASP A 127 -6.02 19.01 13.00
N ILE A 128 -6.97 19.94 13.01
CA ILE A 128 -6.88 21.22 12.31
C ILE A 128 -5.70 22.06 12.82
N SER A 129 -5.32 21.93 14.09
CA SER A 129 -4.22 22.68 14.68
C SER A 129 -2.85 22.33 14.08
N THR A 130 -2.73 21.18 13.42
CA THR A 130 -1.49 20.70 12.80
C THR A 130 -1.34 21.13 11.34
N LEU A 131 -2.37 21.63 10.68
CA LEU A 131 -2.37 21.93 9.24
C LEU A 131 -1.32 22.98 8.86
N GLU A 132 -1.16 24.01 9.68
CA GLU A 132 -0.20 25.08 9.42
C GLU A 132 1.24 24.57 9.43
N ILE A 133 1.62 23.81 10.46
CA ILE A 133 2.99 23.27 10.58
C ILE A 133 3.28 22.19 9.53
N GLN A 134 2.29 21.37 9.16
CA GLN A 134 2.43 20.40 8.08
C GLN A 134 2.64 21.09 6.71
N SER A 135 1.90 22.17 6.46
CA SER A 135 2.05 22.98 5.26
C SER A 135 3.42 23.68 5.22
N ALA A 136 3.92 24.16 6.37
CA ALA A 136 5.25 24.75 6.48
C ALA A 136 6.35 23.72 6.18
N LEU A 137 6.22 22.49 6.72
CA LEU A 137 7.15 21.39 6.44
C LEU A 137 7.21 21.09 4.93
N LEU A 138 6.07 20.91 4.29
CA LEU A 138 6.00 20.61 2.86
C LEU A 138 6.64 21.73 2.02
N ASN A 139 6.30 22.99 2.32
CA ASN A 139 6.86 24.14 1.62
C ASN A 139 8.39 24.24 1.80
N ALA A 140 8.89 24.01 3.01
CA ALA A 140 10.32 24.05 3.29
C ALA A 140 11.08 22.89 2.62
N LEU A 141 10.49 21.69 2.61
CA LEU A 141 11.05 20.54 1.91
C LEU A 141 11.13 20.77 0.39
N ILE A 142 10.07 21.33 -0.22
CA ILE A 142 10.09 21.69 -1.65
C ILE A 142 11.21 22.69 -1.94
N LYS A 143 11.38 23.73 -1.10
CA LYS A 143 12.45 24.71 -1.27
C LYS A 143 13.84 24.07 -1.12
N ASP A 144 14.03 23.17 -0.16
CA ASP A 144 15.27 22.43 0.03
C ASP A 144 15.61 21.59 -1.22
N LEU A 145 14.60 20.93 -1.81
CA LEU A 145 14.77 20.13 -3.03
C LEU A 145 15.08 20.95 -4.29
N LEU A 146 14.57 22.19 -4.38
CA LEU A 146 14.80 23.06 -5.53
C LEU A 146 16.14 23.78 -5.48
N ASN A 147 16.81 23.80 -4.33
CA ASN A 147 18.09 24.47 -4.14
C ASN A 147 19.31 23.52 -4.25
N ASP A 148 19.06 22.25 -4.56
CA ASP A 148 20.08 21.25 -4.90
C ASP A 148 20.41 21.31 -6.39
#